data_9aa19e2b97d8fd60b2c6a1fa9150a3c1
#
_entry.id   9aa19e2b97d8fd60b2c6a1fa9150a3c1
#
_cell.length_a   1.000
_cell.length_b   1.000
_cell.length_c   1.000
_cell.angle_alpha   90.00
_cell.angle_beta   90.00
_cell.angle_gamma   90.00
#
_symmetry.space_group_name_H-M   'P 1'
#
loop_
_entity.id
_entity.type
_entity.pdbx_description
1 polymer ?
#
loop_
_entity_poly.entity_id
_entity_poly.type
_entity_poly.pdbx_seq_one_letter_code
_entity_poly.pdbx_strand_id
1 'polypeptide(L)'
;MEQRLNPHLEPLGNGIEIFVSDTHRFGTDAILLADFADIKRNDRAADLGTGCGIIPFLWCRNGGGKEIYGVEIQTEAADLAASSVVHNSLDN
;
A
#
# COMPACT_ATOMS: atom_id res chain seq x y z
N MET A 1 -21.08 -14.00 -9.51
CA MET A 1 -20.74 -13.51 -9.40
C MET A 1 -20.21 -12.88 -9.08
N GLU A 2 -19.82 -12.69 -9.12
CA GLU A 2 -19.28 -12.11 -8.92
C GLU A 2 -18.66 -11.21 -8.68
N GLN A 3 -18.64 -10.68 -8.91
CA GLN A 3 -17.87 -9.86 -8.57
C GLN A 3 -17.65 -9.55 -7.27
N ARG A 4 -16.81 -9.80 -6.75
CA ARG A 4 -16.49 -9.67 -5.53
C ARG A 4 -15.60 -8.66 -5.21
N LEU A 5 -14.85 -8.26 -6.09
CA LEU A 5 -14.04 -7.10 -5.91
C LEU A 5 -14.89 -5.92 -6.25
N ASN A 6 -14.75 -4.88 -5.51
CA ASN A 6 -15.46 -3.63 -5.70
C ASN A 6 -14.44 -2.54 -5.43
N PRO A 7 -13.41 -2.41 -6.30
CA PRO A 7 -12.29 -1.54 -6.00
C PRO A 7 -12.68 -0.07 -6.00
N HIS A 8 -12.12 0.65 -5.05
CA HIS A 8 -12.29 2.10 -5.00
C HIS A 8 -11.03 2.70 -4.39
N LEU A 9 -10.84 4.00 -4.59
CA LEU A 9 -9.67 4.70 -4.10
C LEU A 9 -9.92 5.27 -2.72
N GLU A 10 -8.91 5.14 -1.86
CA GLU A 10 -8.90 5.75 -0.54
C GLU A 10 -7.72 6.71 -0.45
N PRO A 11 -7.95 7.97 -0.08
CA PRO A 11 -6.85 8.91 0.05
C PRO A 11 -6.08 8.69 1.33
N LEU A 12 -4.76 8.78 1.25
CA LEU A 12 -3.88 8.63 2.41
C LEU A 12 -3.25 9.94 2.84
N GLY A 13 -3.42 11.01 2.05
CA GLY A 13 -2.79 12.30 2.31
C GLY A 13 -1.58 12.50 1.41
N ASN A 14 -1.12 13.72 1.32
CA ASN A 14 0.03 14.12 0.49
C ASN A 14 -0.09 13.67 -0.97
N GLY A 15 -1.33 13.58 -1.47
CA GLY A 15 -1.56 13.21 -2.86
C GLY A 15 -1.49 11.73 -3.16
N ILE A 16 -1.31 10.89 -2.15
CA ILE A 16 -1.24 9.43 -2.33
C ILE A 16 -2.63 8.83 -2.11
N GLU A 17 -3.03 7.98 -3.04
CA GLU A 17 -4.29 7.24 -2.94
C GLU A 17 -4.04 5.78 -3.23
N ILE A 18 -4.78 4.87 -2.60
CA ILE A 18 -4.65 3.46 -2.87
C ILE A 18 -5.98 2.83 -3.22
N PHE A 19 -5.91 1.77 -4.01
CA PHE A 19 -7.09 0.97 -4.31
C PHE A 19 -7.33 -0.04 -3.20
N VAL A 20 -8.54 -0.08 -2.71
CA VAL A 20 -9.00 -1.08 -1.76
C VAL A 20 -10.26 -1.72 -2.30
N SER A 21 -10.70 -2.81 -1.69
CA SER A 21 -11.95 -3.45 -2.06
C SER A 21 -12.65 -3.92 -0.80
N ASP A 22 -13.84 -4.51 -0.97
CA ASP A 22 -14.59 -4.98 0.17
C ASP A 22 -13.85 -6.08 0.93
N THR A 23 -12.98 -6.82 0.27
CA THR A 23 -12.25 -7.93 0.89
C THR A 23 -10.80 -7.58 1.21
N HIS A 24 -10.26 -6.50 0.63
CA HIS A 24 -8.86 -6.11 0.83
C HIS A 24 -8.80 -4.65 1.22
N ARG A 25 -8.92 -4.40 2.51
CA ARG A 25 -8.87 -3.07 3.08
C ARG A 25 -7.84 -3.05 4.21
N PHE A 26 -7.77 -1.95 4.91
CA PHE A 26 -6.83 -1.80 6.00
C PHE A 26 -7.51 -1.19 7.21
N GLY A 27 -6.90 -1.37 8.37
CA GLY A 27 -7.40 -0.81 9.61
C GLY A 27 -6.38 0.12 10.25
N THR A 28 -6.74 0.65 11.39
CA THR A 28 -5.90 1.58 12.14
C THR A 28 -4.58 0.97 12.54
N ASP A 29 -4.55 -0.34 12.80
CA ASP A 29 -3.32 -1.00 13.22
C ASP A 29 -2.24 -0.94 12.15
N ALA A 30 -2.61 -1.00 10.87
CA ALA A 30 -1.64 -0.85 9.79
C ALA A 30 -1.02 0.54 9.80
N ILE A 31 -1.82 1.56 10.05
CA ILE A 31 -1.33 2.94 10.12
C ILE A 31 -0.36 3.09 11.29
N LEU A 32 -0.69 2.53 12.44
CA LEU A 32 0.18 2.59 13.60
C LEU A 32 1.48 1.84 13.37
N LEU A 33 1.42 0.70 12.71
CA LEU A 33 2.60 -0.08 12.43
C LEU A 33 3.54 0.64 11.47
N ALA A 34 2.99 1.26 10.44
CA ALA A 34 3.79 2.04 9.49
C ALA A 34 4.52 3.17 10.19
N ASP A 35 3.83 3.86 11.10
CA ASP A 35 4.43 4.91 11.90
C ASP A 35 5.53 4.38 12.81
N PHE A 36 5.26 3.27 13.46
CA PHE A 36 6.22 2.67 14.39
C PHE A 36 7.50 2.27 13.69
N ALA A 37 7.40 1.76 12.46
CA ALA A 37 8.56 1.32 11.70
C ALA A 37 9.49 2.48 11.34
N ASP A 38 8.93 3.68 11.14
CA ASP A 38 9.71 4.90 11.00
C ASP A 38 10.81 4.81 9.93
N ILE A 39 10.38 4.54 8.69
CA ILE A 39 11.30 4.37 7.58
C ILE A 39 11.92 5.71 7.21
N LYS A 40 13.25 5.75 7.12
CA LYS A 40 13.99 6.96 6.76
C LYS A 40 14.24 7.01 5.27
N ARG A 41 14.60 8.17 4.78
CA ARG A 41 14.79 8.42 3.35
C ARG A 41 15.75 7.44 2.66
N ASN A 42 16.80 7.04 3.35
CA ASN A 42 17.82 6.17 2.76
C ASN A 42 17.63 4.69 3.08
N ASP A 43 16.55 4.35 3.76
CA ASP A 43 16.30 2.96 4.15
C ASP A 43 15.75 2.15 2.97
N ARG A 44 16.04 0.88 2.98
CA ARG A 44 15.40 -0.11 2.13
C ARG A 44 14.51 -0.95 3.01
N ALA A 45 13.29 -1.14 2.58
CA ALA A 45 12.30 -1.82 3.41
C ALA A 45 11.44 -2.74 2.58
N ALA A 46 10.96 -3.80 3.23
CA ALA A 46 10.01 -4.71 2.62
C ALA A 46 8.88 -4.97 3.60
N ASP A 47 7.67 -5.06 3.09
CA ASP A 47 6.50 -5.38 3.87
C ASP A 47 5.98 -6.73 3.41
N LEU A 48 6.15 -7.75 4.23
CA LEU A 48 5.70 -9.11 3.91
C LEU A 48 4.22 -9.23 4.22
N GLY A 49 3.45 -9.75 3.26
CA GLY A 49 2.01 -9.81 3.41
C GLY A 49 1.37 -8.45 3.30
N THR A 50 1.80 -7.69 2.30
CA THR A 50 1.46 -6.27 2.19
C THR A 50 -0.02 -5.98 1.90
N GLY A 51 -0.79 -7.01 1.51
CA GLY A 51 -2.19 -6.82 1.16
C GLY A 51 -2.34 -5.86 0.00
N CYS A 52 -3.18 -4.83 0.17
CA CYS A 52 -3.36 -3.82 -0.86
C CYS A 52 -2.21 -2.81 -0.92
N GLY A 53 -1.18 -3.00 -0.10
CA GLY A 53 -0.01 -2.14 -0.12
C GLY A 53 -0.08 -0.97 0.85
N ILE A 54 -0.97 -1.02 1.83
CA ILE A 54 -1.21 0.13 2.72
C ILE A 54 0.07 0.62 3.40
N ILE A 55 0.89 -0.29 3.95
CA ILE A 55 2.08 0.14 4.68
C ILE A 55 3.13 0.76 3.75
N PRO A 56 3.49 0.15 2.62
CA PRO A 56 4.38 0.81 1.67
C PRO A 56 3.88 2.17 1.21
N PHE A 57 2.57 2.31 0.95
CA PHE A 57 2.06 3.60 0.51
C PHE A 57 2.03 4.65 1.62
N LEU A 58 1.85 4.23 2.88
CA LEU A 58 1.98 5.16 4.00
C LEU A 58 3.42 5.63 4.12
N TRP A 59 4.39 4.74 3.92
CA TRP A 59 5.79 5.13 3.89
C TRP A 59 6.06 6.14 2.77
N CYS A 60 5.50 5.91 1.58
CA CYS A 60 5.63 6.87 0.48
C CYS A 60 5.00 8.20 0.82
N ARG A 61 3.84 8.20 1.48
CA ARG A 61 3.18 9.44 1.91
C ARG A 61 4.09 10.25 2.82
N ASN A 62 4.88 9.58 3.65
CA ASN A 62 5.74 10.21 4.64
C ASN A 62 7.14 10.52 4.13
N GLY A 63 7.36 10.46 2.82
CA GLY A 63 8.65 10.74 2.24
C GLY A 63 9.39 9.52 1.74
N GLY A 64 8.87 8.33 2.06
CA GLY A 64 9.38 7.08 1.55
C GLY A 64 10.75 6.71 2.05
N GLY A 65 11.25 5.63 1.50
CA GLY A 65 12.62 5.20 1.68
C GLY A 65 13.31 5.17 0.34
N LYS A 66 14.51 4.63 0.30
CA LYS A 66 15.25 4.50 -0.93
C LYS A 66 14.63 3.45 -1.84
N GLU A 67 14.26 2.31 -1.27
CA GLU A 67 13.56 1.24 -1.97
C GLU A 67 12.56 0.62 -1.01
N ILE A 68 11.33 0.46 -1.48
CA ILE A 68 10.26 -0.12 -0.69
C ILE A 68 9.60 -1.21 -1.51
N TYR A 69 9.51 -2.38 -0.93
CA TYR A 69 8.90 -3.54 -1.57
C TYR A 69 7.70 -4.03 -0.78
N GLY A 70 6.61 -4.29 -1.47
CA GLY A 70 5.50 -5.01 -0.89
C GLY A 70 5.49 -6.42 -1.45
N VAL A 71 5.29 -7.40 -0.60
CA VAL A 71 5.26 -8.80 -1.01
C VAL A 71 3.91 -9.37 -0.62
N GLU A 72 3.18 -9.89 -1.60
CA GLU A 72 1.83 -10.40 -1.37
C GLU A 72 1.58 -11.62 -2.23
N ILE A 73 1.09 -12.68 -1.60
CA ILE A 73 0.83 -13.95 -2.27
C ILE A 73 -0.58 -14.03 -2.86
N GLN A 74 -1.53 -13.28 -2.31
CA GLN A 74 -2.90 -13.30 -2.82
C GLN A 74 -2.99 -12.40 -4.05
N THR A 75 -3.37 -12.99 -5.18
CA THR A 75 -3.35 -12.32 -6.47
C THR A 75 -4.22 -11.06 -6.49
N GLU A 76 -5.42 -11.14 -5.92
CA GLU A 76 -6.33 -9.99 -5.93
C GLU A 76 -5.73 -8.81 -5.17
N ALA A 77 -5.14 -9.07 -4.00
CA ALA A 77 -4.53 -8.00 -3.22
C ALA A 77 -3.30 -7.44 -3.92
N ALA A 78 -2.48 -8.32 -4.51
CA ALA A 78 -1.29 -7.89 -5.23
C ALA A 78 -1.68 -7.02 -6.43
N ASP A 79 -2.76 -7.35 -7.12
CA ASP A 79 -3.23 -6.56 -8.25
C ASP A 79 -3.70 -5.17 -7.81
N LEU A 80 -4.37 -5.07 -6.67
CA LEU A 80 -4.76 -3.76 -6.13
C LEU A 80 -3.52 -2.93 -5.83
N ALA A 81 -2.51 -3.54 -5.21
CA ALA A 81 -1.28 -2.83 -4.89
C ALA A 81 -0.58 -2.36 -6.17
N ALA A 82 -0.50 -3.21 -7.18
CA ALA A 82 0.13 -2.85 -8.45
C ALA A 82 -0.63 -1.71 -9.13
N SER A 83 -1.96 -1.75 -9.10
CA SER A 83 -2.78 -0.66 -9.67
C SER A 83 -2.53 0.64 -8.95
N SER A 84 -2.33 0.59 -7.63
CA SER A 84 -2.05 1.78 -6.85
C SER A 84 -0.68 2.37 -7.19
N VAL A 85 0.31 1.53 -7.46
CA VAL A 85 1.62 1.99 -7.91
C VAL A 85 1.49 2.81 -9.19
N VAL A 86 0.75 2.28 -10.17
CA VAL A 86 0.53 2.98 -11.43
C VAL A 86 -0.24 4.27 -11.21
N HIS A 87 -1.31 4.22 -10.41
CA HIS A 87 -2.17 5.38 -10.17
C HIS A 87 -1.39 6.54 -9.56
N ASN A 88 -0.46 6.27 -8.66
CA ASN A 88 0.30 7.30 -7.97
C ASN A 88 1.60 7.64 -8.70
N SER A 89 1.82 7.07 -9.87
CA SER A 89 3.02 7.31 -10.68
C SER A 89 4.31 6.99 -9.93
N LEU A 90 4.28 5.92 -9.16
CA LEU A 90 5.45 5.44 -8.44
C LEU A 90 6.17 4.40 -9.27
N ASP A 91 7.45 4.23 -9.02
CA ASP A 91 8.27 3.35 -9.83
C ASP A 91 8.20 1.90 -9.45
N ASN A 92 7.62 1.56 -8.35
CA ASN A 92 7.46 0.14 -8.02
C ASN A 92 6.64 -0.05 -6.75
#